data_eafe52e5ebef5b4222adfccb87f9f1e8
#
_entry.id   eafe52e5ebef5b4222adfccb87f9f1e8
#
_cell.length_a   1.000
_cell.length_b   1.000
_cell.length_c   1.000
_cell.angle_alpha   90.00
_cell.angle_beta   90.00
_cell.angle_gamma   90.00
#
_symmetry.space_group_name_H-M   'P 1'
#
loop_
_entity.id
_entity.type
_entity.pdbx_description
1 polymer ?
#
loop_
_entity_poly.entity_id
_entity_poly.type
_entity_poly.pdbx_seq_one_letter_code
_entity_poly.pdbx_strand_id
1 'polypeptide(L)'
;MKKKAWSRDHIPSQEGKIAVVTGASSGLGFSTSRALAMKGAKVIMACRNLKKGEMARQIITREGVAQEPELWQLDLDSLDSVKRFAHKFGESGQGIDLLINNAGLMLVPYKKTEDGFEMHFGVNHLGHFALTARLW
;
A
#
# COMPACT_ATOMS: atom_id res chain seq x y z
N MET A 1 16.06 -32.13 -12.78
CA MET A 1 16.18 -30.67 -12.99
C MET A 1 15.79 -29.95 -11.73
N LYS A 2 16.69 -29.21 -11.08
CA LYS A 2 16.32 -28.34 -9.95
C LYS A 2 15.42 -27.22 -10.47
N LYS A 3 14.14 -27.16 -10.04
CA LYS A 3 13.27 -26.01 -10.36
C LYS A 3 13.96 -24.74 -9.85
N LYS A 4 14.22 -23.80 -10.75
CA LYS A 4 14.78 -22.49 -10.39
C LYS A 4 13.82 -21.83 -9.40
N ALA A 5 14.29 -21.48 -8.20
CA ALA A 5 13.45 -20.81 -7.21
C ALA A 5 12.96 -19.47 -7.79
N TRP A 6 11.70 -19.10 -7.51
CA TRP A 6 11.17 -17.81 -7.90
C TRP A 6 11.89 -16.67 -7.18
N SER A 7 12.19 -15.60 -7.89
CA SER A 7 12.82 -14.40 -7.35
C SER A 7 12.17 -13.14 -7.94
N ARG A 8 12.50 -11.98 -7.40
CA ARG A 8 12.03 -10.69 -7.90
C ARG A 8 12.37 -10.44 -9.38
N ASP A 9 13.44 -11.05 -9.87
CA ASP A 9 13.85 -10.92 -11.27
C ASP A 9 12.82 -11.52 -12.24
N HIS A 10 12.01 -12.47 -11.76
CA HIS A 10 10.94 -13.11 -12.53
C HIS A 10 9.67 -12.27 -12.61
N ILE A 11 9.58 -11.12 -11.90
CA ILE A 11 8.45 -10.20 -12.05
C ILE A 11 8.54 -9.57 -13.44
N PRO A 12 7.49 -9.72 -14.28
CA PRO A 12 7.46 -9.11 -15.61
C PRO A 12 7.41 -7.58 -15.50
N SER A 13 7.61 -6.87 -16.61
CA SER A 13 7.43 -5.42 -16.68
C SER A 13 6.06 -5.02 -16.13
N GLN A 14 6.06 -3.98 -15.32
CA GLN A 14 4.87 -3.35 -14.75
C GLN A 14 4.66 -1.93 -15.29
N GLU A 15 5.34 -1.58 -16.38
CA GLU A 15 5.16 -0.29 -17.04
C GLU A 15 3.69 -0.04 -17.39
N GLY A 16 3.23 1.18 -17.17
CA GLY A 16 1.85 1.59 -17.41
C GLY A 16 0.85 1.12 -16.35
N LYS A 17 1.26 0.30 -15.37
CA LYS A 17 0.38 -0.15 -14.29
C LYS A 17 0.44 0.73 -13.06
N ILE A 18 -0.70 0.89 -12.40
CA ILE A 18 -0.84 1.63 -11.15
C ILE A 18 -1.10 0.65 -10.01
N ALA A 19 -0.21 0.67 -9.03
CA ALA A 19 -0.28 -0.17 -7.83
C ALA A 19 -0.50 0.67 -6.58
N VAL A 20 -1.50 0.31 -5.78
CA VAL A 20 -1.72 0.86 -4.44
C VAL A 20 -1.28 -0.19 -3.41
N VAL A 21 -0.38 0.17 -2.51
CA VAL A 21 0.14 -0.73 -1.47
C VAL A 21 -0.13 -0.12 -0.10
N THR A 22 -0.95 -0.79 0.73
CA THR A 22 -1.18 -0.36 2.10
C THR A 22 -0.06 -0.82 3.03
N GLY A 23 0.30 -0.01 4.02
CA GLY A 23 1.40 -0.30 4.94
C GLY A 23 2.77 -0.36 4.26
N ALA A 24 2.97 0.49 3.25
CA ALA A 24 4.14 0.49 2.39
C ALA A 24 5.43 1.04 3.03
N SER A 25 5.38 1.55 4.27
CA SER A 25 6.52 2.19 4.93
C SER A 25 7.55 1.21 5.49
N SER A 26 7.25 -0.08 5.60
CA SER A 26 8.15 -1.09 6.19
C SER A 26 7.79 -2.52 5.77
N GLY A 27 8.65 -3.47 6.12
CA GLY A 27 8.40 -4.90 5.97
C GLY A 27 8.04 -5.33 4.55
N LEU A 28 7.03 -6.19 4.43
CA LEU A 28 6.57 -6.72 3.14
C LEU A 28 6.00 -5.64 2.24
N GLY A 29 5.24 -4.68 2.79
CA GLY A 29 4.67 -3.56 2.02
C GLY A 29 5.74 -2.70 1.36
N PHE A 30 6.83 -2.39 2.09
CA PHE A 30 7.99 -1.70 1.52
C PHE A 30 8.65 -2.54 0.42
N SER A 31 8.92 -3.82 0.69
CA SER A 31 9.57 -4.71 -0.27
C SER A 31 8.75 -4.88 -1.55
N THR A 32 7.42 -4.96 -1.42
CA THR A 32 6.48 -5.05 -2.55
C THR A 32 6.47 -3.75 -3.36
N SER A 33 6.36 -2.61 -2.69
CA SER A 33 6.39 -1.29 -3.33
C SER A 33 7.68 -1.08 -4.12
N ARG A 34 8.82 -1.42 -3.51
CA ARG A 34 10.13 -1.38 -4.14
C ARG A 34 10.21 -2.28 -5.37
N ALA A 35 9.77 -3.53 -5.26
CA ALA A 35 9.82 -4.49 -6.37
C ALA A 35 8.96 -4.04 -7.56
N LEU A 36 7.77 -3.51 -7.32
CA LEU A 36 6.87 -3.00 -8.35
C LEU A 36 7.43 -1.74 -9.02
N ALA A 37 7.95 -0.79 -8.23
CA ALA A 37 8.58 0.43 -8.75
C ALA A 37 9.81 0.11 -9.61
N MET A 38 10.66 -0.84 -9.19
CA MET A 38 11.81 -1.31 -9.97
C MET A 38 11.42 -1.99 -11.29
N LYS A 39 10.18 -2.46 -11.41
CA LYS A 39 9.63 -3.05 -12.64
C LYS A 39 8.78 -2.06 -13.46
N GLY A 40 8.80 -0.77 -13.09
CA GLY A 40 8.20 0.30 -13.87
C GLY A 40 6.75 0.66 -13.49
N ALA A 41 6.18 0.06 -12.43
CA ALA A 41 4.86 0.47 -11.97
C ALA A 41 4.88 1.87 -11.36
N LYS A 42 3.81 2.63 -11.56
CA LYS A 42 3.47 3.77 -10.73
C LYS A 42 2.95 3.25 -9.39
N VAL A 43 3.70 3.46 -8.30
CA VAL A 43 3.34 2.95 -6.98
C VAL A 43 2.80 4.07 -6.10
N ILE A 44 1.61 3.88 -5.54
CA ILE A 44 1.03 4.71 -4.48
C ILE A 44 1.26 3.99 -3.14
N MET A 45 2.16 4.53 -2.34
CA MET A 45 2.49 4.05 -1.01
C MET A 45 1.48 4.63 -0.01
N ALA A 46 0.48 3.83 0.37
CA ALA A 46 -0.56 4.23 1.33
C ALA A 46 -0.08 3.95 2.76
N CYS A 47 0.21 5.01 3.53
CA CYS A 47 0.85 4.92 4.83
C CYS A 47 0.13 5.74 5.90
N ARG A 48 0.03 5.19 7.13
CA ARG A 48 -0.47 5.92 8.28
C ARG A 48 0.54 6.98 8.75
N ASN A 49 1.80 6.61 8.88
CA ASN A 49 2.87 7.50 9.30
C ASN A 49 3.62 8.04 8.07
N LEU A 50 3.34 9.30 7.71
CA LEU A 50 3.95 9.94 6.54
C LEU A 50 5.46 10.14 6.68
N LYS A 51 6.00 10.36 7.88
CA LYS A 51 7.46 10.49 8.08
C LYS A 51 8.19 9.18 7.75
N LYS A 52 7.68 8.05 8.26
CA LYS A 52 8.22 6.72 7.92
C LYS A 52 8.01 6.40 6.44
N GLY A 53 6.85 6.74 5.90
CA GLY A 53 6.54 6.58 4.47
C GLY A 53 7.50 7.35 3.57
N GLU A 54 7.83 8.60 3.93
CA GLU A 54 8.76 9.43 3.17
C GLU A 54 10.19 8.87 3.19
N MET A 55 10.66 8.40 4.32
CA MET A 55 11.97 7.72 4.41
C MET A 55 12.01 6.49 3.49
N ALA A 56 10.96 5.68 3.51
CA ALA A 56 10.84 4.50 2.64
C ALA A 56 10.79 4.88 1.16
N ARG A 57 10.01 5.91 0.80
CA ARG A 57 9.90 6.44 -0.56
C ARG A 57 11.27 6.91 -1.08
N GLN A 58 12.03 7.66 -0.28
CA GLN A 58 13.34 8.16 -0.66
C GLN A 58 14.34 7.02 -0.94
N ILE A 59 14.27 5.92 -0.18
CA ILE A 59 15.13 4.75 -0.43
C ILE A 59 14.83 4.20 -1.82
N ILE A 60 13.55 4.01 -2.17
CA ILE A 60 13.15 3.50 -3.49
C ILE A 60 13.57 4.46 -4.61
N THR A 61 13.33 5.75 -4.43
CA THR A 61 13.69 6.79 -5.43
C THR A 61 15.19 6.79 -5.72
N ARG A 62 16.04 6.65 -4.71
CA ARG A 62 17.50 6.61 -4.86
C ARG A 62 18.04 5.41 -5.66
N GLU A 63 17.23 4.37 -5.82
CA GLU A 63 17.58 3.19 -6.63
C GLU A 63 17.40 3.41 -8.15
N GLY A 64 16.98 4.61 -8.56
CA GLY A 64 16.87 4.96 -9.98
C GLY A 64 15.66 4.35 -10.67
N VAL A 65 14.52 4.28 -9.97
CA VAL A 65 13.24 3.83 -10.54
C VAL A 65 12.75 4.79 -11.63
N ALA A 66 12.10 4.27 -12.66
CA ALA A 66 11.59 5.06 -13.78
C ALA A 66 10.48 6.05 -13.36
N GLN A 67 9.70 5.69 -12.35
CA GLN A 67 8.68 6.54 -11.75
C GLN A 67 8.85 6.53 -10.23
N GLU A 68 8.99 7.71 -9.64
CA GLU A 68 9.06 7.82 -8.18
C GLU A 68 7.72 7.44 -7.56
N PRO A 69 7.72 6.63 -6.49
CA PRO A 69 6.50 6.33 -5.77
C PRO A 69 5.84 7.60 -5.20
N GLU A 70 4.53 7.65 -5.23
CA GLU A 70 3.76 8.65 -4.52
C GLU A 70 3.48 8.20 -3.09
N LEU A 71 3.52 9.11 -2.14
CA LEU A 71 3.17 8.85 -0.74
C LEU A 71 1.82 9.46 -0.41
N TRP A 72 0.86 8.63 -0.01
CA TRP A 72 -0.49 9.07 0.34
C TRP A 72 -0.85 8.65 1.77
N GLN A 73 -1.55 9.55 2.48
CA GLN A 73 -2.06 9.27 3.83
C GLN A 73 -3.19 8.25 3.79
N LEU A 74 -3.05 7.17 4.57
CA LEU A 74 -4.12 6.21 4.82
C LEU A 74 -4.00 5.66 6.24
N ASP A 75 -5.00 5.87 7.06
CA ASP A 75 -5.16 5.23 8.36
C ASP A 75 -6.38 4.29 8.33
N LEU A 76 -6.11 2.99 8.42
CA LEU A 76 -7.16 1.96 8.43
C LEU A 76 -7.89 1.84 9.77
N ASP A 77 -7.42 2.55 10.80
CA ASP A 77 -8.09 2.73 12.08
C ASP A 77 -9.33 3.64 11.97
N SER A 78 -9.42 4.42 10.87
CA SER A 78 -10.47 5.42 10.63
C SER A 78 -11.12 5.21 9.27
N LEU A 79 -12.41 4.88 9.25
CA LEU A 79 -13.19 4.76 8.01
C LEU A 79 -13.31 6.10 7.27
N ASP A 80 -13.21 7.22 7.98
CA ASP A 80 -13.16 8.55 7.36
C ASP A 80 -11.84 8.77 6.62
N SER A 81 -10.71 8.30 7.16
CA SER A 81 -9.43 8.30 6.43
C SER A 81 -9.49 7.46 5.16
N VAL A 82 -10.12 6.27 5.24
CA VAL A 82 -10.35 5.42 4.06
C VAL A 82 -11.19 6.14 3.00
N LYS A 83 -12.27 6.82 3.42
CA LYS A 83 -13.13 7.60 2.54
C LYS A 83 -12.36 8.72 1.83
N ARG A 84 -11.56 9.49 2.57
CA ARG A 84 -10.74 10.57 2.00
C ARG A 84 -9.73 10.04 0.99
N PHE A 85 -9.06 8.92 1.31
CA PHE A 85 -8.13 8.28 0.39
C PHE A 85 -8.81 7.87 -0.92
N ALA A 86 -9.93 7.18 -0.84
CA ALA A 86 -10.69 6.74 -2.01
C ALA A 86 -11.21 7.91 -2.84
N HIS A 87 -11.69 8.98 -2.20
CA HIS A 87 -12.14 10.20 -2.88
C HIS A 87 -10.99 10.84 -3.66
N LYS A 88 -9.84 11.05 -3.00
CA LYS A 88 -8.63 11.59 -3.66
C LYS A 88 -8.20 10.72 -4.85
N PHE A 89 -8.31 9.40 -4.71
CA PHE A 89 -7.97 8.49 -5.80
C PHE A 89 -8.95 8.66 -6.98
N GLY A 90 -10.26 8.71 -6.71
CA GLY A 90 -11.28 8.94 -7.73
C GLY A 90 -11.09 10.27 -8.48
N GLU A 91 -10.73 11.35 -7.76
CA GLU A 91 -10.44 12.67 -8.37
C GLU A 91 -9.21 12.65 -9.29
N SER A 92 -8.27 11.71 -9.08
CA SER A 92 -7.10 11.59 -9.93
C SER A 92 -7.41 11.07 -11.34
N GLY A 93 -8.59 10.52 -11.56
CA GLY A 93 -9.02 9.93 -12.84
C GLY A 93 -8.23 8.69 -13.26
N GLN A 94 -7.42 8.12 -12.33
CA GLN A 94 -6.58 6.96 -12.60
C GLN A 94 -7.34 5.65 -12.32
N GLY A 95 -7.04 4.58 -13.07
CA GLY A 95 -7.48 3.22 -12.75
C GLY A 95 -6.47 2.51 -11.85
N ILE A 96 -6.92 1.54 -11.07
CA ILE A 96 -6.04 0.66 -10.29
C ILE A 96 -5.85 -0.65 -11.06
N ASP A 97 -4.60 -1.05 -11.27
CA ASP A 97 -4.27 -2.38 -11.79
C ASP A 97 -3.98 -3.38 -10.67
N LEU A 98 -3.38 -2.90 -9.58
CA LEU A 98 -2.97 -3.73 -8.44
C LEU A 98 -3.34 -3.02 -7.13
N LEU A 99 -4.22 -3.64 -6.32
CA LEU A 99 -4.49 -3.24 -4.96
C LEU A 99 -3.90 -4.28 -3.99
N ILE A 100 -2.88 -3.90 -3.24
CA ILE A 100 -2.21 -4.78 -2.29
C ILE A 100 -2.60 -4.38 -0.87
N ASN A 101 -3.59 -5.07 -0.31
CA ASN A 101 -4.07 -4.92 1.06
C ASN A 101 -3.10 -5.59 2.04
N ASN A 102 -1.95 -4.95 2.29
CA ASN A 102 -0.84 -5.52 3.04
C ASN A 102 -0.77 -5.02 4.49
N ALA A 103 -1.22 -3.81 4.77
CA ALA A 103 -1.15 -3.25 6.12
C ALA A 103 -1.82 -4.18 7.14
N GLY A 104 -1.28 -4.22 8.34
CA GLY A 104 -1.85 -5.00 9.43
C GLY A 104 -1.13 -4.73 10.73
N LEU A 105 -1.80 -5.06 11.81
CA LEU A 105 -1.23 -5.06 13.15
C LEU A 105 -1.53 -6.40 13.84
N MET A 106 -0.66 -6.76 14.77
CA MET A 106 -0.75 -8.02 15.49
C MET A 106 -0.22 -7.83 16.92
N LEU A 107 -0.77 -8.61 17.85
CA LEU A 107 -0.33 -8.64 19.24
C LEU A 107 -0.40 -7.27 19.96
N VAL A 108 -1.37 -6.43 19.57
CA VAL A 108 -1.65 -5.20 20.32
C VAL A 108 -2.67 -5.48 21.44
N PRO A 109 -2.59 -4.77 22.59
CA PRO A 109 -3.60 -4.86 23.63
C PRO A 109 -4.99 -4.56 23.08
N TYR A 110 -6.04 -5.12 23.72
CA TYR A 110 -7.42 -4.85 23.32
C TYR A 110 -7.70 -3.35 23.35
N LYS A 111 -8.12 -2.83 22.23
CA LYS A 111 -8.72 -1.48 22.10
C LYS A 111 -9.59 -1.43 20.86
N LYS A 112 -10.31 -0.33 20.70
CA LYS A 112 -11.19 -0.11 19.57
C LYS A 112 -10.59 0.89 18.58
N THR A 113 -11.00 0.76 17.32
CA THR A 113 -10.75 1.76 16.27
C THR A 113 -11.54 3.04 16.56
N GLU A 114 -11.23 4.12 15.82
CA GLU A 114 -12.03 5.37 15.88
C GLU A 114 -13.51 5.12 15.64
N ASP A 115 -13.86 4.12 14.81
CA ASP A 115 -15.25 3.74 14.49
C ASP A 115 -15.83 2.70 15.45
N GLY A 116 -15.13 2.34 16.53
CA GLY A 116 -15.64 1.49 17.62
C GLY A 116 -15.50 -0.02 17.39
N PHE A 117 -14.83 -0.48 16.33
CA PHE A 117 -14.56 -1.90 16.08
C PHE A 117 -13.34 -2.38 16.89
N GLU A 118 -13.26 -3.68 17.18
CA GLU A 118 -12.04 -4.25 17.74
C GLU A 118 -10.85 -3.98 16.78
N MET A 119 -9.69 -3.60 17.33
CA MET A 119 -8.58 -3.03 16.60
C MET A 119 -8.04 -3.94 15.49
N HIS A 120 -7.83 -5.23 15.77
CA HIS A 120 -7.32 -6.17 14.74
C HIS A 120 -8.34 -6.36 13.62
N PHE A 121 -9.61 -6.59 13.99
CA PHE A 121 -10.69 -6.76 13.02
C PHE A 121 -10.94 -5.49 12.22
N GLY A 122 -10.94 -4.34 12.90
CA GLY A 122 -11.16 -3.03 12.28
C GLY A 122 -10.07 -2.70 11.26
N VAL A 123 -8.80 -2.75 11.67
CA VAL A 123 -7.66 -2.36 10.82
C VAL A 123 -7.38 -3.40 9.75
N ASN A 124 -7.23 -4.69 10.15
CA ASN A 124 -6.77 -5.72 9.22
C ASN A 124 -7.84 -6.15 8.21
N HIS A 125 -9.12 -6.06 8.59
CA HIS A 125 -10.23 -6.53 7.77
C HIS A 125 -11.17 -5.41 7.31
N LEU A 126 -11.89 -4.76 8.22
CA LEU A 126 -12.93 -3.80 7.85
C LEU A 126 -12.38 -2.58 7.10
N GLY A 127 -11.24 -2.04 7.51
CA GLY A 127 -10.59 -0.93 6.84
C GLY A 127 -10.21 -1.28 5.39
N HIS A 128 -9.65 -2.46 5.17
CA HIS A 128 -9.33 -2.93 3.81
C HIS A 128 -10.57 -3.27 2.99
N PHE A 129 -11.61 -3.86 3.63
CA PHE A 129 -12.88 -4.09 2.96
C PHE A 129 -13.49 -2.79 2.45
N ALA A 130 -13.57 -1.77 3.34
CA ALA A 130 -14.09 -0.46 2.99
C ALA A 130 -13.25 0.24 1.91
N LEU A 131 -11.91 0.12 1.97
CA LEU A 131 -11.00 0.65 0.95
C LEU A 131 -11.29 0.00 -0.40
N THR A 132 -11.31 -1.33 -0.45
CA THR A 132 -11.56 -2.08 -1.68
C THR A 132 -12.90 -1.73 -2.29
N ALA A 133 -13.98 -1.72 -1.48
CA ALA A 133 -15.32 -1.41 -1.95
C ALA A 133 -15.48 0.04 -2.49
N ARG A 134 -14.65 0.97 -2.00
CA ARG A 134 -14.68 2.38 -2.45
C ARG A 134 -13.80 2.66 -3.65
N LEU A 135 -12.80 1.82 -3.89
CA LEU A 135 -11.88 1.95 -5.03
C LEU A 135 -12.36 1.14 -6.25
N TRP A 136 -13.32 0.24 -6.04
CA TRP A 136 -13.95 -0.56 -7.11
C TRP A 136 -14.98 0.30 -7.89
#